data_85a6b657d8c5c345487b49327ee62d36
#
_entry.id   85a6b657d8c5c345487b49327ee62d36
#
_cell.length_a   1.000
_cell.length_b   1.000
_cell.length_c   1.000
_cell.angle_alpha   90.00
_cell.angle_beta   90.00
_cell.angle_gamma   90.00
#
_symmetry.space_group_name_H-M   'P 1'
#
loop_
_entity.id
_entity.type
_entity.pdbx_description
1 polymer ?
#
loop_
_entity_poly.entity_id
_entity_poly.type
_entity_poly.pdbx_seq_one_letter_code
_entity_poly.pdbx_strand_id
1 'polypeptide(L)'
;MEKKARILVVEDEVIVAENLALAISDLGYEVVGRPVSAEEAVKKALELEPDLILMDIVLKGNKNGIDASQEIKKKKDIPIIFLTAYSDISFIDKAKSIEPYAYIVKPFQPRQLLASIEMALYKSRMEKKLQETQEWFSITLKSIGDCVIATDSKGYVKFMNTVAEAVTGWNMDDAVGKLVNVVYNIINEETGEPAEDPVTRVIREGTVAGLPNHTLLITKDGTKIHIDDSGAPIMDDRGNIIGVVLVFQDITERKRAEDEIKLNETRLRLQLELHKLMDAP
;
A
#
# COMPACT_ATOMS: atom_id res chain seq x y z
N MET A 1 -5.23 5.72 30.93
CA MET A 1 -5.41 4.28 31.16
C MET A 1 -5.36 3.60 29.81
N GLU A 2 -4.46 2.64 29.60
CA GLU A 2 -4.46 1.85 28.37
C GLU A 2 -5.78 1.07 28.27
N LYS A 3 -6.39 1.11 27.10
CA LYS A 3 -7.64 0.39 26.83
C LYS A 3 -7.34 -1.11 26.88
N LYS A 4 -8.03 -1.84 27.76
CA LYS A 4 -7.88 -3.30 27.84
C LYS A 4 -8.30 -3.94 26.54
N ALA A 5 -7.50 -4.90 26.03
CA ALA A 5 -7.88 -5.63 24.84
C ALA A 5 -9.13 -6.49 25.10
N ARG A 6 -10.02 -6.51 24.12
CA ARG A 6 -11.36 -7.13 24.16
C ARG A 6 -11.30 -8.50 23.50
N ILE A 7 -11.60 -9.53 24.27
CA ILE A 7 -11.47 -10.93 23.84
C ILE A 7 -12.85 -11.59 23.80
N LEU A 8 -13.15 -12.24 22.66
CA LEU A 8 -14.30 -13.13 22.52
C LEU A 8 -13.86 -14.57 22.79
N VAL A 9 -14.54 -15.25 23.70
CA VAL A 9 -14.25 -16.64 24.07
C VAL A 9 -15.32 -17.56 23.51
N VAL A 10 -14.98 -18.42 22.57
CA VAL A 10 -15.91 -19.37 21.91
C VAL A 10 -15.62 -20.77 22.43
N GLU A 11 -16.56 -21.32 23.20
CA GLU A 11 -16.43 -22.62 23.85
C GLU A 11 -17.83 -23.16 24.17
N ASP A 12 -18.15 -24.40 23.80
CA ASP A 12 -19.47 -24.99 24.00
C ASP A 12 -19.67 -25.62 25.39
N GLU A 13 -18.57 -25.87 26.08
CA GLU A 13 -18.63 -26.32 27.49
C GLU A 13 -18.66 -25.13 28.46
N VAL A 14 -19.82 -24.83 29.03
CA VAL A 14 -20.04 -23.65 29.84
C VAL A 14 -19.04 -23.50 30.98
N ILE A 15 -18.69 -24.61 31.67
CA ILE A 15 -17.72 -24.59 32.76
C ILE A 15 -16.32 -24.21 32.28
N VAL A 16 -15.92 -24.73 31.11
CA VAL A 16 -14.63 -24.40 30.49
C VAL A 16 -14.60 -22.95 30.03
N ALA A 17 -15.69 -22.48 29.40
CA ALA A 17 -15.85 -21.09 29.01
C ALA A 17 -15.76 -20.10 30.17
N GLU A 18 -16.38 -20.45 31.33
CA GLU A 18 -16.31 -19.62 32.54
C GLU A 18 -14.90 -19.58 33.13
N ASN A 19 -14.25 -20.73 33.29
CA ASN A 19 -12.87 -20.81 33.79
C ASN A 19 -11.90 -20.03 32.90
N LEU A 20 -12.07 -20.16 31.59
CA LEU A 20 -11.26 -19.45 30.61
C LEU A 20 -11.48 -17.92 30.67
N ALA A 21 -12.75 -17.50 30.80
CA ALA A 21 -13.09 -16.09 30.94
C ALA A 21 -12.53 -15.46 32.21
N LEU A 22 -12.57 -16.20 33.36
CA LEU A 22 -11.95 -15.76 34.62
C LEU A 22 -10.43 -15.62 34.44
N ALA A 23 -9.77 -16.64 33.89
CA ALA A 23 -8.33 -16.59 33.68
C ALA A 23 -7.91 -15.40 32.77
N ILE A 24 -8.66 -15.12 31.73
CA ILE A 24 -8.43 -13.98 30.83
C ILE A 24 -8.63 -12.64 31.56
N SER A 25 -9.67 -12.55 32.40
CA SER A 25 -9.95 -11.35 33.20
C SER A 25 -8.86 -11.09 34.26
N ASP A 26 -8.35 -12.14 34.90
CA ASP A 26 -7.23 -12.07 35.84
C ASP A 26 -5.93 -11.64 35.17
N LEU A 27 -5.74 -11.97 33.90
CA LEU A 27 -4.61 -11.52 33.05
C LEU A 27 -4.76 -10.05 32.61
N GLY A 28 -5.87 -9.39 32.94
CA GLY A 28 -6.07 -7.97 32.67
C GLY A 28 -6.84 -7.63 31.40
N TYR A 29 -7.35 -8.61 30.67
CA TYR A 29 -8.16 -8.43 29.46
C TYR A 29 -9.64 -8.29 29.76
N GLU A 30 -10.43 -7.83 28.78
CA GLU A 30 -11.88 -7.74 28.86
C GLU A 30 -12.52 -8.86 28.02
N VAL A 31 -13.33 -9.73 28.66
CA VAL A 31 -14.12 -10.74 27.94
C VAL A 31 -15.45 -10.12 27.52
N VAL A 32 -15.61 -9.90 26.19
CA VAL A 32 -16.77 -9.20 25.63
C VAL A 32 -17.93 -10.12 25.28
N GLY A 33 -17.72 -11.43 25.23
CA GLY A 33 -18.77 -12.40 24.96
C GLY A 33 -18.28 -13.84 25.11
N ARG A 34 -19.24 -14.77 25.26
CA ARG A 34 -19.00 -16.21 25.40
C ARG A 34 -20.01 -17.00 24.56
N PRO A 35 -19.91 -16.95 23.22
CA PRO A 35 -20.77 -17.77 22.37
C PRO A 35 -20.44 -19.26 22.54
N VAL A 36 -21.49 -20.08 22.45
CA VAL A 36 -21.41 -21.54 22.65
C VAL A 36 -21.56 -22.34 21.35
N SER A 37 -21.80 -21.65 20.23
CA SER A 37 -21.89 -22.26 18.90
C SER A 37 -21.18 -21.45 17.84
N ALA A 38 -20.90 -22.07 16.70
CA ALA A 38 -20.27 -21.45 15.54
C ALA A 38 -21.09 -20.27 15.01
N GLU A 39 -22.41 -20.39 14.91
CA GLU A 39 -23.30 -19.35 14.40
C GLU A 39 -23.34 -18.15 15.33
N GLU A 40 -23.41 -18.39 16.65
CA GLU A 40 -23.36 -17.33 17.65
C GLU A 40 -22.00 -16.64 17.66
N ALA A 41 -20.91 -17.40 17.48
CA ALA A 41 -19.57 -16.86 17.39
C ALA A 41 -19.41 -15.87 16.23
N VAL A 42 -19.88 -16.25 15.02
CA VAL A 42 -19.88 -15.35 13.85
C VAL A 42 -20.69 -14.08 14.14
N LYS A 43 -21.90 -14.22 14.66
CA LYS A 43 -22.76 -13.07 14.98
C LYS A 43 -22.09 -12.12 15.98
N LYS A 44 -21.63 -12.64 17.10
CA LYS A 44 -21.00 -11.82 18.16
C LYS A 44 -19.64 -11.23 17.72
N ALA A 45 -18.86 -11.94 16.93
CA ALA A 45 -17.62 -11.40 16.40
C ALA A 45 -17.85 -10.14 15.53
N LEU A 46 -18.91 -10.15 14.71
CA LEU A 46 -19.28 -9.02 13.86
C LEU A 46 -19.93 -7.86 14.61
N GLU A 47 -20.75 -8.18 15.62
CA GLU A 47 -21.45 -7.17 16.45
C GLU A 47 -20.51 -6.47 17.44
N LEU A 48 -19.65 -7.25 18.10
CA LEU A 48 -18.82 -6.77 19.20
C LEU A 48 -17.42 -6.30 18.75
N GLU A 49 -16.99 -6.70 17.57
CA GLU A 49 -15.65 -6.37 17.01
C GLU A 49 -14.53 -6.53 18.05
N PRO A 50 -14.28 -7.76 18.55
CA PRO A 50 -13.24 -8.00 19.55
C PRO A 50 -11.84 -7.79 18.94
N ASP A 51 -10.86 -7.51 19.81
CA ASP A 51 -9.46 -7.39 19.40
C ASP A 51 -8.82 -8.78 19.15
N LEU A 52 -9.41 -9.86 19.69
CA LEU A 52 -8.95 -11.23 19.53
C LEU A 52 -10.08 -12.22 19.83
N ILE A 53 -10.07 -13.37 19.15
CA ILE A 53 -11.00 -14.48 19.40
C ILE A 53 -10.21 -15.69 19.86
N LEU A 54 -10.60 -16.25 21.00
CA LEU A 54 -10.23 -17.60 21.42
C LEU A 54 -11.33 -18.54 20.95
N MET A 55 -11.01 -19.46 20.05
CA MET A 55 -11.97 -20.30 19.35
C MET A 55 -11.69 -21.77 19.60
N ASP A 56 -12.62 -22.47 20.23
CA ASP A 56 -12.55 -23.93 20.24
C ASP A 56 -12.74 -24.49 18.84
N ILE A 57 -11.92 -25.43 18.45
CA ILE A 57 -12.04 -26.13 17.16
C ILE A 57 -13.31 -26.97 17.13
N VAL A 58 -13.58 -27.70 18.21
CA VAL A 58 -14.71 -28.62 18.33
C VAL A 58 -15.86 -27.93 19.04
N LEU A 59 -16.88 -27.55 18.31
CA LEU A 59 -18.11 -26.96 18.83
C LEU A 59 -19.30 -27.87 18.56
N LYS A 60 -20.29 -27.87 19.46
CA LYS A 60 -21.57 -28.56 19.23
C LYS A 60 -22.36 -27.93 18.11
N GLY A 61 -22.89 -28.74 17.21
CA GLY A 61 -23.74 -28.29 16.10
C GLY A 61 -23.29 -28.80 14.74
N ASN A 62 -23.78 -28.18 13.69
CA ASN A 62 -23.46 -28.56 12.31
C ASN A 62 -22.16 -27.92 11.76
N LYS A 63 -21.69 -26.88 12.43
CA LYS A 63 -20.45 -26.14 12.10
C LYS A 63 -19.48 -26.20 13.27
N ASN A 64 -18.20 -26.29 12.98
CA ASN A 64 -17.12 -26.27 13.95
C ASN A 64 -16.47 -24.88 14.03
N GLY A 65 -15.49 -24.70 14.92
CA GLY A 65 -14.77 -23.43 15.09
C GLY A 65 -13.97 -23.00 13.86
N ILE A 66 -13.52 -23.95 13.03
CA ILE A 66 -12.82 -23.66 11.77
C ILE A 66 -13.79 -23.02 10.77
N ASP A 67 -15.00 -23.59 10.63
CA ASP A 67 -16.04 -23.05 9.74
C ASP A 67 -16.45 -21.63 10.18
N ALA A 68 -16.63 -21.40 11.48
CA ALA A 68 -16.92 -20.08 12.04
C ALA A 68 -15.80 -19.08 11.73
N SER A 69 -14.55 -19.50 11.91
CA SER A 69 -13.37 -18.67 11.67
C SER A 69 -13.24 -18.26 10.21
N GLN A 70 -13.52 -19.16 9.27
CA GLN A 70 -13.53 -18.85 7.84
C GLN A 70 -14.61 -17.81 7.50
N GLU A 71 -15.79 -17.94 8.10
CA GLU A 71 -16.88 -16.99 7.87
C GLU A 71 -16.58 -15.60 8.47
N ILE A 72 -15.97 -15.56 9.65
CA ILE A 72 -15.51 -14.30 10.29
C ILE A 72 -14.44 -13.64 9.41
N LYS A 73 -13.40 -14.38 9.02
CA LYS A 73 -12.26 -13.85 8.27
C LYS A 73 -12.66 -13.27 6.89
N LYS A 74 -13.70 -13.77 6.26
CA LYS A 74 -14.28 -13.21 5.02
C LYS A 74 -14.88 -11.82 5.19
N LYS A 75 -15.29 -11.47 6.42
CA LYS A 75 -16.02 -10.22 6.72
C LYS A 75 -15.18 -9.23 7.53
N LYS A 76 -14.33 -9.74 8.43
CA LYS A 76 -13.50 -8.95 9.35
C LYS A 76 -12.18 -9.67 9.60
N ASP A 77 -11.09 -8.92 9.56
CA ASP A 77 -9.76 -9.42 9.90
C ASP A 77 -9.53 -9.29 11.42
N ILE A 78 -10.03 -10.29 12.16
CA ILE A 78 -9.89 -10.40 13.61
C ILE A 78 -8.93 -11.55 13.90
N PRO A 79 -7.87 -11.36 14.70
CA PRO A 79 -6.95 -12.42 15.05
C PRO A 79 -7.64 -13.55 15.83
N ILE A 80 -7.36 -14.79 15.41
CA ILE A 80 -7.95 -15.99 16.01
C ILE A 80 -6.85 -16.88 16.56
N ILE A 81 -7.02 -17.32 17.81
CA ILE A 81 -6.25 -18.38 18.44
C ILE A 81 -7.18 -19.57 18.60
N PHE A 82 -6.77 -20.72 18.07
CA PHE A 82 -7.53 -21.96 18.28
C PHE A 82 -7.18 -22.62 19.60
N LEU A 83 -8.22 -23.08 20.29
CA LEU A 83 -8.13 -23.99 21.43
C LEU A 83 -8.39 -25.40 20.90
N THR A 84 -7.54 -26.36 21.22
CA THR A 84 -7.58 -27.72 20.63
C THR A 84 -7.29 -28.78 21.68
N ALA A 85 -7.93 -29.94 21.61
CA ALA A 85 -7.52 -31.12 22.34
C ALA A 85 -6.36 -31.81 21.62
N TYR A 86 -5.56 -32.61 22.32
CA TYR A 86 -4.40 -33.31 21.75
C TYR A 86 -4.78 -34.28 20.61
N SER A 87 -6.04 -34.73 20.58
CA SER A 87 -6.61 -35.61 19.56
C SER A 87 -6.94 -34.94 18.22
N ASP A 88 -6.92 -33.60 18.17
CA ASP A 88 -7.48 -32.83 17.04
C ASP A 88 -6.43 -32.42 16.01
N ILE A 89 -5.26 -33.08 16.02
CA ILE A 89 -4.13 -32.75 15.10
C ILE A 89 -4.56 -32.81 13.63
N SER A 90 -5.51 -33.68 13.28
CA SER A 90 -6.04 -33.77 11.90
C SER A 90 -6.80 -32.50 11.44
N PHE A 91 -7.29 -31.69 12.36
CA PHE A 91 -7.95 -30.41 12.06
C PHE A 91 -6.95 -29.27 11.86
N ILE A 92 -5.73 -29.39 12.37
CA ILE A 92 -4.68 -28.37 12.21
C ILE A 92 -4.38 -28.13 10.73
N ASP A 93 -4.35 -29.20 9.90
CA ASP A 93 -4.10 -29.06 8.47
C ASP A 93 -5.23 -28.29 7.74
N LYS A 94 -6.47 -28.47 8.15
CA LYS A 94 -7.60 -27.69 7.63
C LYS A 94 -7.58 -26.24 8.14
N ALA A 95 -7.15 -26.05 9.37
CA ALA A 95 -7.04 -24.73 9.98
C ALA A 95 -5.88 -23.88 9.42
N LYS A 96 -4.87 -24.50 8.79
CA LYS A 96 -3.76 -23.78 8.13
C LYS A 96 -4.24 -22.81 7.06
N SER A 97 -5.31 -23.12 6.34
CA SER A 97 -5.89 -22.25 5.31
C SER A 97 -6.46 -20.93 5.86
N ILE A 98 -6.67 -20.86 7.18
CA ILE A 98 -7.19 -19.66 7.87
C ILE A 98 -6.05 -18.80 8.38
N GLU A 99 -4.81 -19.34 8.41
CA GLU A 99 -3.64 -18.67 8.98
C GLU A 99 -3.91 -18.13 10.40
N PRO A 100 -4.22 -19.03 11.37
CA PRO A 100 -4.47 -18.59 12.74
C PRO A 100 -3.19 -18.04 13.37
N TYR A 101 -3.35 -17.17 14.35
CA TYR A 101 -2.20 -16.57 15.03
C TYR A 101 -1.49 -17.55 15.97
N ALA A 102 -2.22 -18.49 16.57
CA ALA A 102 -1.66 -19.55 17.39
C ALA A 102 -2.63 -20.72 17.59
N TYR A 103 -2.10 -21.83 18.10
CA TYR A 103 -2.86 -22.96 18.63
C TYR A 103 -2.49 -23.16 20.10
N ILE A 104 -3.47 -23.36 20.96
CA ILE A 104 -3.30 -23.68 22.38
C ILE A 104 -3.92 -25.04 22.65
N VAL A 105 -3.10 -25.97 23.11
CA VAL A 105 -3.57 -27.33 23.44
C VAL A 105 -4.15 -27.35 24.85
N LYS A 106 -5.35 -27.91 25.01
CA LYS A 106 -5.98 -28.16 26.29
C LYS A 106 -5.39 -29.42 26.98
N PRO A 107 -5.14 -29.43 28.30
CA PRO A 107 -5.27 -28.31 29.24
C PRO A 107 -4.09 -27.35 29.15
N PHE A 108 -4.37 -26.03 29.19
CA PHE A 108 -3.36 -25.00 29.08
C PHE A 108 -3.06 -24.34 30.44
N GLN A 109 -1.84 -23.82 30.55
CA GLN A 109 -1.44 -23.02 31.69
C GLN A 109 -1.73 -21.52 31.48
N PRO A 110 -2.03 -20.73 32.53
CA PRO A 110 -2.25 -19.28 32.39
C PRO A 110 -1.11 -18.54 31.73
N ARG A 111 0.13 -18.94 31.97
CA ARG A 111 1.32 -18.34 31.31
C ARG A 111 1.36 -18.58 29.79
N GLN A 112 0.95 -19.76 29.35
CA GLN A 112 0.87 -20.10 27.92
C GLN A 112 -0.23 -19.28 27.24
N LEU A 113 -1.39 -19.16 27.89
CA LEU A 113 -2.50 -18.35 27.41
C LEU A 113 -2.10 -16.90 27.26
N LEU A 114 -1.49 -16.30 28.29
CA LEU A 114 -0.96 -14.94 28.25
C LEU A 114 0.02 -14.73 27.09
N ALA A 115 1.03 -15.58 26.98
CA ALA A 115 2.05 -15.46 25.94
C ALA A 115 1.43 -15.53 24.54
N SER A 116 0.49 -16.45 24.31
CA SER A 116 -0.18 -16.60 23.01
C SER A 116 -1.06 -15.39 22.67
N ILE A 117 -1.81 -14.86 23.64
CA ILE A 117 -2.63 -13.66 23.46
C ILE A 117 -1.75 -12.44 23.15
N GLU A 118 -0.69 -12.21 23.94
CA GLU A 118 0.23 -11.09 23.71
C GLU A 118 0.88 -11.15 22.32
N MET A 119 1.37 -12.32 21.92
CA MET A 119 1.98 -12.51 20.60
C MET A 119 0.97 -12.28 19.47
N ALA A 120 -0.26 -12.79 19.61
CA ALA A 120 -1.28 -12.62 18.59
C ALA A 120 -1.72 -11.14 18.45
N LEU A 121 -1.95 -10.46 19.57
CA LEU A 121 -2.30 -9.04 19.58
C LEU A 121 -1.17 -8.16 19.05
N TYR A 122 0.08 -8.47 19.39
CA TYR A 122 1.26 -7.77 18.88
C TYR A 122 1.40 -7.93 17.37
N LYS A 123 1.34 -9.18 16.88
CA LYS A 123 1.45 -9.49 15.45
C LYS A 123 0.34 -8.80 14.67
N SER A 124 -0.92 -8.91 15.11
CA SER A 124 -2.06 -8.26 14.46
C SER A 124 -1.92 -6.74 14.40
N ARG A 125 -1.43 -6.12 15.49
CA ARG A 125 -1.15 -4.67 15.51
C ARG A 125 -0.06 -4.27 14.52
N MET A 126 1.00 -5.08 14.38
CA MET A 126 2.08 -4.81 13.44
C MET A 126 1.61 -4.95 11.99
N GLU A 127 0.83 -5.98 11.68
CA GLU A 127 0.26 -6.21 10.35
C GLU A 127 -0.67 -5.05 9.95
N LYS A 128 -1.59 -4.64 10.84
CA LYS A 128 -2.46 -3.47 10.60
C LYS A 128 -1.65 -2.19 10.38
N LYS A 129 -0.66 -1.92 11.22
CA LYS A 129 0.19 -0.73 11.08
C LYS A 129 0.96 -0.73 9.76
N LEU A 130 1.45 -1.89 9.34
CA LEU A 130 2.13 -2.02 8.05
C LEU A 130 1.16 -1.76 6.89
N GLN A 131 -0.04 -2.34 6.94
CA GLN A 131 -1.08 -2.13 5.94
C GLN A 131 -1.52 -0.66 5.87
N GLU A 132 -1.83 -0.04 7.02
CA GLU A 132 -2.19 1.38 7.09
C GLU A 132 -1.08 2.28 6.52
N THR A 133 0.18 1.96 6.82
CA THR A 133 1.33 2.70 6.29
C THR A 133 1.44 2.56 4.78
N GLN A 134 1.25 1.35 4.24
CA GLN A 134 1.28 1.08 2.80
C GLN A 134 0.12 1.78 2.07
N GLU A 135 -1.09 1.70 2.63
CA GLU A 135 -2.28 2.38 2.09
C GLU A 135 -2.09 3.91 2.10
N TRP A 136 -1.63 4.46 3.23
CA TRP A 136 -1.35 5.89 3.34
C TRP A 136 -0.31 6.35 2.32
N PHE A 137 0.77 5.58 2.16
CA PHE A 137 1.81 5.87 1.16
C PHE A 137 1.24 5.82 -0.27
N SER A 138 0.45 4.79 -0.59
CA SER A 138 -0.20 4.65 -1.89
C SER A 138 -1.16 5.82 -2.18
N ILE A 139 -2.01 6.20 -1.20
CA ILE A 139 -2.95 7.32 -1.34
C ILE A 139 -2.18 8.64 -1.51
N THR A 140 -1.12 8.84 -0.74
CA THR A 140 -0.28 10.04 -0.83
C THR A 140 0.32 10.19 -2.23
N LEU A 141 0.90 9.12 -2.77
CA LEU A 141 1.46 9.13 -4.13
C LEU A 141 0.40 9.31 -5.22
N LYS A 142 -0.82 8.82 -5.01
CA LYS A 142 -1.96 9.03 -5.94
C LYS A 142 -2.52 10.46 -5.89
N SER A 143 -2.46 11.11 -4.71
CA SER A 143 -2.97 12.47 -4.52
C SER A 143 -2.00 13.56 -4.98
N ILE A 144 -0.73 13.23 -5.20
CA ILE A 144 0.24 14.07 -5.89
C ILE A 144 -0.17 14.06 -7.36
N GLY A 145 -0.52 15.23 -7.92
CA GLY A 145 -0.87 15.38 -9.34
C GLY A 145 0.28 15.13 -10.30
N ASP A 146 1.46 14.81 -9.78
CA ASP A 146 2.68 14.53 -10.52
C ASP A 146 2.79 13.05 -10.85
N CYS A 147 3.41 12.75 -11.97
CA CYS A 147 3.80 11.40 -12.34
C CYS A 147 4.99 10.96 -11.50
N VAL A 148 4.92 9.76 -10.93
CA VAL A 148 6.00 9.17 -10.13
C VAL A 148 6.36 7.80 -10.68
N ILE A 149 7.64 7.60 -10.98
CA ILE A 149 8.23 6.30 -11.33
C ILE A 149 9.40 6.04 -10.39
N ALA A 150 9.45 4.86 -9.76
CA ALA A 150 10.60 4.42 -8.99
C ALA A 150 11.29 3.22 -9.67
N THR A 151 12.62 3.23 -9.64
CA THR A 151 13.45 2.16 -10.22
C THR A 151 14.34 1.52 -9.15
N ASP A 152 14.92 0.37 -9.48
CA ASP A 152 16.06 -0.14 -8.74
C ASP A 152 17.37 0.56 -9.15
N SER A 153 18.48 0.18 -8.51
CA SER A 153 19.82 0.71 -8.78
C SER A 153 20.36 0.41 -10.19
N LYS A 154 19.66 -0.42 -10.97
CA LYS A 154 20.00 -0.74 -12.36
C LYS A 154 19.08 -0.04 -13.37
N GLY A 155 18.12 0.78 -12.90
CA GLY A 155 17.17 1.50 -13.74
C GLY A 155 15.95 0.68 -14.16
N TYR A 156 15.70 -0.50 -13.59
CA TYR A 156 14.47 -1.26 -13.84
C TYR A 156 13.32 -0.70 -13.02
N VAL A 157 12.18 -0.46 -13.67
CA VAL A 157 10.95 0.04 -13.02
C VAL A 157 10.47 -0.93 -11.94
N LYS A 158 10.23 -0.41 -10.75
CA LYS A 158 9.66 -1.11 -9.59
C LYS A 158 8.28 -0.60 -9.22
N PHE A 159 7.99 0.66 -9.51
CA PHE A 159 6.73 1.30 -9.16
C PHE A 159 6.40 2.41 -10.14
N MET A 160 5.09 2.59 -10.42
CA MET A 160 4.50 3.75 -11.08
C MET A 160 3.21 4.13 -10.34
N ASN A 161 2.94 5.42 -10.18
CA ASN A 161 1.62 5.83 -9.69
C ASN A 161 0.61 5.92 -10.85
N THR A 162 -0.67 5.98 -10.53
CA THR A 162 -1.75 6.01 -11.54
C THR A 162 -1.68 7.24 -12.48
N VAL A 163 -1.09 8.35 -12.02
CA VAL A 163 -0.89 9.54 -12.86
C VAL A 163 0.18 9.25 -13.92
N ALA A 164 1.29 8.62 -13.53
CA ALA A 164 2.32 8.20 -14.49
C ALA A 164 1.79 7.17 -15.48
N GLU A 165 0.93 6.23 -15.07
CA GLU A 165 0.26 5.29 -15.98
C GLU A 165 -0.57 6.01 -17.04
N ALA A 166 -1.39 6.98 -16.59
CA ALA A 166 -2.26 7.76 -17.48
C ALA A 166 -1.47 8.61 -18.50
N VAL A 167 -0.37 9.24 -18.06
CA VAL A 167 0.44 10.13 -18.90
C VAL A 167 1.35 9.34 -19.84
N THR A 168 1.98 8.24 -19.37
CA THR A 168 2.88 7.44 -20.22
C THR A 168 2.15 6.46 -21.15
N GLY A 169 0.90 6.10 -20.82
CA GLY A 169 0.13 5.04 -21.48
C GLY A 169 0.60 3.61 -21.15
N TRP A 170 1.48 3.46 -20.14
CA TRP A 170 1.93 2.16 -19.62
C TRP A 170 1.18 1.81 -18.36
N ASN A 171 0.66 0.59 -18.25
CA ASN A 171 0.15 0.06 -16.98
C ASN A 171 1.32 -0.41 -16.09
N MET A 172 1.17 -0.32 -14.79
CA MET A 172 2.15 -0.76 -13.80
C MET A 172 2.63 -2.19 -14.05
N ASP A 173 1.71 -3.14 -14.29
CA ASP A 173 2.03 -4.56 -14.51
C ASP A 173 2.90 -4.79 -15.76
N ASP A 174 2.69 -3.99 -16.81
CA ASP A 174 3.48 -4.04 -18.04
C ASP A 174 4.83 -3.34 -17.91
N ALA A 175 4.94 -2.34 -17.05
CA ALA A 175 6.12 -1.50 -16.88
C ALA A 175 7.15 -2.10 -15.91
N VAL A 176 6.69 -2.78 -14.86
CA VAL A 176 7.58 -3.40 -13.84
C VAL A 176 8.55 -4.37 -14.49
N GLY A 177 9.82 -4.24 -14.14
CA GLY A 177 10.91 -5.07 -14.70
C GLY A 177 11.43 -4.65 -16.06
N LYS A 178 10.88 -3.60 -16.69
CA LYS A 178 11.48 -2.98 -17.89
C LYS A 178 12.46 -1.87 -17.46
N LEU A 179 13.43 -1.60 -18.33
CA LEU A 179 14.28 -0.42 -18.15
C LEU A 179 13.43 0.86 -18.29
N VAL A 180 13.76 1.86 -17.48
CA VAL A 180 13.00 3.12 -17.40
C VAL A 180 12.91 3.82 -18.75
N ASN A 181 13.96 3.80 -19.57
CA ASN A 181 13.98 4.42 -20.90
C ASN A 181 12.99 3.82 -21.92
N VAL A 182 12.45 2.62 -21.65
CA VAL A 182 11.38 2.02 -22.46
C VAL A 182 10.02 2.61 -22.09
N VAL A 183 9.80 2.88 -20.79
CA VAL A 183 8.55 3.39 -20.23
C VAL A 183 8.50 4.91 -20.25
N TYR A 184 9.63 5.51 -19.97
CA TYR A 184 9.89 6.95 -19.96
C TYR A 184 10.84 7.29 -21.11
N ASN A 185 10.30 7.24 -22.33
CA ASN A 185 11.05 7.52 -23.57
C ASN A 185 11.02 9.01 -23.87
N ILE A 186 12.15 9.68 -23.73
CA ILE A 186 12.26 11.13 -23.87
C ILE A 186 13.18 11.54 -25.00
N ILE A 187 12.78 12.63 -25.66
CA ILE A 187 13.55 13.25 -26.74
C ILE A 187 13.72 14.75 -26.49
N ASN A 188 14.77 15.32 -27.05
CA ASN A 188 14.91 16.76 -27.11
C ASN A 188 13.93 17.34 -28.17
N GLU A 189 13.19 18.38 -27.80
CA GLU A 189 12.15 19.00 -28.62
C GLU A 189 12.73 19.63 -29.92
N GLU A 190 13.92 20.24 -29.84
CA GLU A 190 14.53 20.98 -30.95
C GLU A 190 15.22 20.06 -31.94
N THR A 191 15.96 19.05 -31.44
CA THR A 191 16.76 18.16 -32.30
C THR A 191 16.03 16.88 -32.69
N GLY A 192 15.01 16.47 -31.90
CA GLY A 192 14.32 15.18 -32.04
C GLY A 192 15.17 13.97 -31.65
N GLU A 193 16.37 14.19 -31.12
CA GLU A 193 17.26 13.10 -30.69
C GLU A 193 16.87 12.59 -29.29
N PRO A 194 17.13 11.29 -28.99
CA PRO A 194 16.92 10.74 -27.64
C PRO A 194 17.66 11.56 -26.58
N ALA A 195 16.98 11.94 -25.51
CA ALA A 195 17.57 12.59 -24.36
C ALA A 195 18.02 11.56 -23.31
N GLU A 196 19.09 11.88 -22.56
CA GLU A 196 19.52 11.04 -21.45
C GLU A 196 18.49 11.16 -20.32
N ASP A 197 17.92 10.02 -19.89
CA ASP A 197 16.94 10.01 -18.81
C ASP A 197 17.58 10.34 -17.43
N PRO A 198 16.85 11.03 -16.54
CA PRO A 198 17.38 11.45 -15.24
C PRO A 198 17.81 10.27 -14.35
N VAL A 199 17.20 9.08 -14.52
CA VAL A 199 17.53 7.90 -13.72
C VAL A 199 18.95 7.43 -14.03
N THR A 200 19.29 7.31 -15.33
CA THR A 200 20.64 6.98 -15.76
C THR A 200 21.66 7.99 -15.24
N ARG A 201 21.31 9.27 -15.29
CA ARG A 201 22.16 10.33 -14.81
C ARG A 201 22.35 10.30 -13.29
N VAL A 202 21.27 10.10 -12.51
CA VAL A 202 21.34 9.98 -11.04
C VAL A 202 22.17 8.77 -10.62
N ILE A 203 22.01 7.62 -11.28
CA ILE A 203 22.81 6.42 -10.99
C ILE A 203 24.32 6.70 -11.22
N ARG A 204 24.65 7.43 -12.26
CA ARG A 204 26.03 7.76 -12.61
C ARG A 204 26.65 8.81 -11.67
N GLU A 205 25.90 9.87 -11.34
CA GLU A 205 26.41 11.07 -10.64
C GLU A 205 26.12 11.05 -9.13
N GLY A 206 25.16 10.25 -8.69
CA GLY A 206 24.79 10.12 -7.27
C GLY A 206 24.04 11.33 -6.70
N THR A 207 23.63 12.28 -7.55
CA THR A 207 22.98 13.54 -7.13
C THR A 207 21.64 13.71 -7.84
N VAL A 208 20.81 14.61 -7.32
CA VAL A 208 19.54 14.99 -7.96
C VAL A 208 19.83 15.53 -9.36
N ALA A 209 19.15 14.98 -10.36
CA ALA A 209 19.25 15.42 -11.75
C ALA A 209 17.88 15.87 -12.24
N GLY A 210 17.82 17.04 -12.87
CA GLY A 210 16.67 17.51 -13.65
C GLY A 210 17.07 17.64 -15.13
N LEU A 211 16.09 17.60 -16.02
CA LEU A 211 16.33 17.83 -17.44
C LEU A 211 16.35 19.34 -17.77
N PRO A 212 17.06 19.73 -18.83
CA PRO A 212 16.90 21.05 -19.40
C PRO A 212 15.50 21.25 -19.95
N ASN A 213 14.99 22.48 -19.89
CA ASN A 213 13.77 22.90 -20.56
C ASN A 213 13.81 22.45 -22.03
N HIS A 214 12.68 21.94 -22.59
CA HIS A 214 12.53 21.42 -23.98
C HIS A 214 12.63 19.89 -24.12
N THR A 215 12.08 19.15 -23.16
CA THR A 215 11.98 17.69 -23.26
C THR A 215 10.56 17.26 -23.60
N LEU A 216 10.44 16.32 -24.54
CA LEU A 216 9.19 15.65 -24.89
C LEU A 216 9.25 14.19 -24.43
N LEU A 217 8.20 13.77 -23.75
CA LEU A 217 7.92 12.36 -23.49
C LEU A 217 7.17 11.77 -24.69
N ILE A 218 7.61 10.61 -25.16
CA ILE A 218 6.88 9.81 -26.16
C ILE A 218 6.13 8.72 -25.39
N THR A 219 4.82 8.80 -25.40
CA THR A 219 3.92 7.83 -24.76
C THR A 219 3.92 6.49 -25.50
N LYS A 220 3.33 5.46 -24.90
CA LYS A 220 3.24 4.10 -25.51
C LYS A 220 2.55 4.09 -26.87
N ASP A 221 1.60 5.00 -27.11
CA ASP A 221 0.89 5.17 -28.40
C ASP A 221 1.57 6.12 -29.38
N GLY A 222 2.72 6.70 -28.99
CA GLY A 222 3.50 7.61 -29.84
C GLY A 222 3.12 9.09 -29.71
N THR A 223 2.20 9.46 -28.81
CA THR A 223 1.86 10.86 -28.53
C THR A 223 3.05 11.57 -27.89
N LYS A 224 3.27 12.84 -28.25
CA LYS A 224 4.34 13.68 -27.68
C LYS A 224 3.76 14.64 -26.64
N ILE A 225 4.30 14.62 -25.43
CA ILE A 225 3.85 15.41 -24.29
C ILE A 225 5.03 16.23 -23.77
N HIS A 226 4.85 17.55 -23.58
CA HIS A 226 5.86 18.38 -22.92
C HIS A 226 5.90 18.06 -21.43
N ILE A 227 7.08 17.79 -20.91
CA ILE A 227 7.28 17.43 -19.52
C ILE A 227 8.32 18.30 -18.84
N ASP A 228 8.12 18.48 -17.53
CA ASP A 228 9.13 18.98 -16.59
C ASP A 228 9.41 17.83 -15.60
N ASP A 229 10.67 17.54 -15.31
CA ASP A 229 11.02 16.36 -14.51
C ASP A 229 12.18 16.59 -13.53
N SER A 230 12.26 15.69 -12.58
CA SER A 230 13.32 15.61 -11.59
C SER A 230 13.55 14.16 -11.17
N GLY A 231 14.81 13.74 -11.15
CA GLY A 231 15.22 12.44 -10.60
C GLY A 231 16.02 12.62 -9.31
N ALA A 232 15.73 11.79 -8.30
CA ALA A 232 16.46 11.79 -7.03
C ALA A 232 16.85 10.36 -6.62
N PRO A 233 18.05 10.15 -6.01
CA PRO A 233 18.46 8.84 -5.54
C PRO A 233 17.66 8.39 -4.33
N ILE A 234 17.28 7.11 -4.30
CA ILE A 234 16.78 6.41 -3.12
C ILE A 234 18.00 5.73 -2.47
N MET A 235 18.31 6.12 -1.23
CA MET A 235 19.48 5.62 -0.52
C MET A 235 19.09 4.73 0.65
N ASP A 236 19.91 3.71 0.92
CA ASP A 236 19.82 2.92 2.15
C ASP A 236 20.45 3.68 3.34
N ASP A 237 20.32 3.13 4.56
CA ASP A 237 20.90 3.71 5.79
C ASP A 237 22.43 3.82 5.77
N ARG A 238 23.09 3.21 4.80
CA ARG A 238 24.55 3.24 4.61
C ARG A 238 24.97 4.22 3.51
N GLY A 239 24.00 4.91 2.90
CA GLY A 239 24.25 5.87 1.81
C GLY A 239 24.46 5.23 0.44
N ASN A 240 24.16 3.94 0.25
CA ASN A 240 24.23 3.31 -1.07
C ASN A 240 22.95 3.61 -1.83
N ILE A 241 23.07 3.88 -3.13
CA ILE A 241 21.91 4.05 -4.02
C ILE A 241 21.28 2.69 -4.26
N ILE A 242 20.05 2.50 -3.76
CA ILE A 242 19.23 1.30 -3.96
C ILE A 242 18.21 1.47 -5.07
N GLY A 243 17.98 2.69 -5.55
CA GLY A 243 17.07 3.02 -6.62
C GLY A 243 17.06 4.51 -6.93
N VAL A 244 16.17 4.90 -7.83
CA VAL A 244 15.93 6.31 -8.18
C VAL A 244 14.43 6.54 -8.24
N VAL A 245 13.99 7.66 -7.70
CA VAL A 245 12.64 8.18 -7.92
C VAL A 245 12.68 9.27 -8.98
N LEU A 246 11.85 9.11 -9.99
CA LEU A 246 11.60 10.08 -11.06
C LEU A 246 10.23 10.71 -10.83
N VAL A 247 10.17 12.03 -10.80
CA VAL A 247 8.92 12.80 -10.71
C VAL A 247 8.85 13.69 -11.94
N PHE A 248 7.70 13.69 -12.63
CA PHE A 248 7.51 14.54 -13.81
C PHE A 248 6.05 15.01 -13.91
N GLN A 249 5.85 16.10 -14.64
CA GLN A 249 4.55 16.73 -14.89
C GLN A 249 4.33 16.93 -16.38
N ASP A 250 3.09 16.73 -16.85
CA ASP A 250 2.66 17.21 -18.17
C ASP A 250 2.47 18.73 -18.08
N ILE A 251 3.31 19.45 -18.82
CA ILE A 251 3.28 20.91 -18.91
C ILE A 251 2.74 21.41 -20.26
N THR A 252 2.08 20.54 -21.03
CA THR A 252 1.61 20.85 -22.38
C THR A 252 0.65 22.04 -22.41
N GLU A 253 -0.31 22.11 -21.48
CA GLU A 253 -1.24 23.24 -21.39
C GLU A 253 -0.52 24.54 -20.97
N ARG A 254 0.41 24.44 -20.04
CA ARG A 254 1.23 25.59 -19.61
C ARG A 254 2.07 26.13 -20.77
N LYS A 255 2.73 25.26 -21.50
CA LYS A 255 3.52 25.63 -22.68
C LYS A 255 2.66 26.29 -23.77
N ARG A 256 1.48 25.74 -24.07
CA ARG A 256 0.55 26.34 -25.03
C ARG A 256 0.15 27.75 -24.61
N ALA A 257 -0.17 27.97 -23.35
CA ALA A 257 -0.52 29.28 -22.83
C ALA A 257 0.65 30.28 -22.92
N GLU A 258 1.87 29.84 -22.56
CA GLU A 258 3.10 30.64 -22.69
C GLU A 258 3.38 31.03 -24.14
N ASP A 259 3.22 30.12 -25.09
CA ASP A 259 3.44 30.36 -26.52
C ASP A 259 2.38 31.30 -27.12
N GLU A 260 1.11 31.18 -26.68
CA GLU A 260 0.05 32.11 -27.08
C GLU A 260 0.31 33.55 -26.59
N ILE A 261 0.78 33.68 -25.34
CA ILE A 261 1.18 34.97 -24.80
C ILE A 261 2.32 35.59 -25.61
N LYS A 262 3.38 34.82 -25.90
CA LYS A 262 4.51 35.28 -26.71
C LYS A 262 4.10 35.70 -28.12
N LEU A 263 3.20 34.93 -28.75
CA LEU A 263 2.67 35.22 -30.06
C LEU A 263 1.88 36.55 -30.03
N ASN A 264 1.05 36.74 -29.05
CA ASN A 264 0.25 37.98 -28.90
C ASN A 264 1.14 39.18 -28.61
N GLU A 265 2.15 39.07 -27.76
CA GLU A 265 3.15 40.14 -27.55
C GLU A 265 3.90 40.49 -28.82
N THR A 266 4.33 39.52 -29.60
CA THR A 266 5.01 39.74 -30.84
C THR A 266 4.11 40.44 -31.86
N ARG A 267 2.84 40.00 -31.93
CA ARG A 267 1.83 40.62 -32.83
C ARG A 267 1.57 42.07 -32.46
N LEU A 268 1.43 42.32 -31.15
CA LEU A 268 1.21 43.68 -30.64
C LEU A 268 2.40 44.61 -30.92
N ARG A 269 3.63 44.11 -30.78
CA ARG A 269 4.88 44.81 -31.07
C ARG A 269 4.97 45.19 -32.53
N LEU A 270 4.67 44.25 -33.40
CA LEU A 270 4.65 44.47 -34.86
C LEU A 270 3.58 45.50 -35.25
N GLN A 271 2.40 45.48 -34.66
CA GLN A 271 1.35 46.46 -34.89
C GLN A 271 1.79 47.87 -34.47
N LEU A 272 2.46 47.98 -33.33
CA LEU A 272 2.99 49.27 -32.84
C LEU A 272 4.09 49.80 -33.72
N GLU A 273 4.97 48.96 -34.26
CA GLU A 273 6.01 49.37 -35.20
C GLU A 273 5.44 49.80 -36.53
N LEU A 274 4.45 49.10 -37.06
CA LEU A 274 3.73 49.51 -38.28
C LEU A 274 3.03 50.84 -38.12
N HIS A 275 2.38 51.08 -36.94
CA HIS A 275 1.72 52.35 -36.65
C HIS A 275 2.72 53.53 -36.62
N LYS A 276 3.87 53.30 -36.00
CA LYS A 276 4.96 54.31 -35.98
C LYS A 276 5.51 54.62 -37.35
N LEU A 277 5.55 53.65 -38.28
CA LEU A 277 6.03 53.85 -39.66
C LEU A 277 5.00 54.56 -40.53
N MET A 278 3.70 54.42 -40.23
CA MET A 278 2.63 55.08 -40.97
C MET A 278 2.43 56.53 -40.51
N ASP A 279 2.78 56.84 -39.24
CA ASP A 279 2.70 58.17 -38.66
C ASP A 279 4.01 59.00 -38.82
N ALA A 280 5.02 58.45 -39.47
CA ALA A 280 6.27 59.15 -39.76
C ALA A 280 6.02 60.16 -40.93
N PRO A 281 6.34 61.46 -40.79
CA PRO A 281 6.06 62.49 -41.77
C PRO A 281 6.89 62.33 -43.08
#